data_ae40a7197882ec3018b38c3b6a048524
#
_entry.id   ae40a7197882ec3018b38c3b6a048524
#
_cell.length_a   1.000
_cell.length_b   1.000
_cell.length_c   1.000
_cell.angle_alpha   90.00
_cell.angle_beta   90.00
_cell.angle_gamma   90.00
#
_symmetry.space_group_name_H-M   'P 1'
#
loop_
_entity.id
_entity.type
_entity.pdbx_description
1 polymer ?
#
loop_
_entity_poly.entity_id
_entity_poly.type
_entity_poly.pdbx_seq_one_letter_code
_entity_poly.pdbx_strand_id
1 'polypeptide(L)'
;NRRGARLRVQSALLTVTGYPGVSAFGVLGAGRELGTTDLTLRVQREKRVGLDVSVDNEGVGVSGQYRSQVGLTVNDPLGLADQLQLSGMYGFDPSDSSEHGAYGGAAYSVPIFSPRDFLELSYFTNAYVVGGLAADLQLTSPKGKASTGELGYRHDFAPSRLGSASIGLAFDLKRATFSANGSELFRDDLSTAHVDFNWNRIDTRFRGIDQLLLSYEHGFKSLLGSLGDYDPAATPHASRLGATGEFNKGTLSLQRLQQITSNVSLLLHVQGQETSDPLV
;
A
#
# COMPACT_ATOMS: atom_id res chain seq x y z
N ASN A 1 34.38 -14.45 -15.57
CA ASN A 1 34.05 -14.85 -14.21
C ASN A 1 32.65 -15.51 -14.19
N ARG A 2 32.59 -16.86 -14.17
CA ARG A 2 31.37 -17.68 -14.31
C ARG A 2 30.34 -17.37 -13.22
N ARG A 3 30.76 -17.01 -12.01
CA ARG A 3 29.84 -16.58 -10.92
C ARG A 3 29.10 -15.27 -11.25
N GLY A 4 29.82 -14.29 -11.80
CA GLY A 4 29.20 -12.99 -12.17
C GLY A 4 28.18 -13.13 -13.31
N ALA A 5 28.42 -13.98 -14.30
CA ALA A 5 27.50 -14.24 -15.39
C ALA A 5 26.20 -14.94 -14.89
N ARG A 6 26.31 -15.93 -14.00
CA ARG A 6 25.16 -16.60 -13.37
C ARG A 6 24.28 -15.64 -12.59
N LEU A 7 24.89 -14.75 -11.79
CA LEU A 7 24.15 -13.77 -10.98
C LEU A 7 23.41 -12.78 -11.87
N ARG A 8 24.00 -12.32 -12.97
CA ARG A 8 23.35 -11.40 -13.93
C ARG A 8 22.14 -12.05 -14.62
N VAL A 9 22.30 -13.28 -15.10
CA VAL A 9 21.21 -14.02 -15.74
C VAL A 9 20.06 -14.26 -14.75
N GLN A 10 20.39 -14.62 -13.51
CA GLN A 10 19.41 -14.84 -12.47
C GLN A 10 18.66 -13.54 -12.12
N SER A 11 19.36 -12.43 -11.93
CA SER A 11 18.75 -11.13 -11.66
C SER A 11 17.87 -10.68 -12.82
N ALA A 12 18.32 -10.83 -14.08
CA ALA A 12 17.51 -10.49 -15.25
C ALA A 12 16.23 -11.33 -15.32
N LEU A 13 16.34 -12.65 -15.05
CA LEU A 13 15.16 -13.52 -15.00
C LEU A 13 14.16 -13.10 -13.93
N LEU A 14 14.65 -12.83 -12.72
CA LEU A 14 13.81 -12.36 -11.61
C LEU A 14 13.16 -10.99 -11.90
N THR A 15 13.85 -10.12 -12.64
CA THR A 15 13.27 -8.85 -13.08
C THR A 15 12.12 -9.09 -14.07
N VAL A 16 12.29 -9.99 -15.05
CA VAL A 16 11.22 -10.30 -16.01
C VAL A 16 10.00 -10.95 -15.34
N THR A 17 10.22 -11.82 -14.36
CA THR A 17 9.12 -12.43 -13.58
C THR A 17 8.44 -11.44 -12.65
N GLY A 18 9.01 -10.27 -12.40
CA GLY A 18 8.41 -9.19 -11.63
C GLY A 18 7.38 -8.36 -12.42
N TYR A 19 7.29 -8.51 -13.73
CA TYR A 19 6.26 -7.82 -14.52
C TYR A 19 4.87 -8.41 -14.30
N PRO A 20 3.84 -7.56 -14.15
CA PRO A 20 2.47 -8.00 -14.03
C PRO A 20 2.02 -8.84 -15.23
N GLY A 21 1.40 -9.98 -14.98
CA GLY A 21 0.85 -10.85 -16.02
C GLY A 21 1.89 -11.62 -16.86
N VAL A 22 3.12 -11.67 -16.39
CA VAL A 22 4.22 -12.40 -17.08
C VAL A 22 4.91 -13.34 -16.12
N SER A 23 5.04 -14.61 -16.49
CA SER A 23 5.94 -15.56 -15.85
C SER A 23 7.06 -15.97 -16.81
N ALA A 24 8.27 -16.08 -16.29
CA ALA A 24 9.42 -16.47 -17.11
C ALA A 24 10.30 -17.49 -16.37
N PHE A 25 10.75 -18.49 -17.10
CA PHE A 25 11.74 -19.43 -16.58
C PHE A 25 12.83 -19.72 -17.62
N GLY A 26 14.04 -19.88 -17.11
CA GLY A 26 15.19 -20.17 -17.95
C GLY A 26 15.60 -21.64 -17.89
N VAL A 27 15.78 -22.25 -19.05
CA VAL A 27 16.31 -23.59 -19.20
C VAL A 27 17.74 -23.49 -19.73
N LEU A 28 18.70 -24.09 -19.02
CA LEU A 28 20.08 -24.17 -19.43
C LEU A 28 20.27 -25.47 -20.21
N GLY A 29 20.76 -25.37 -21.46
CA GLY A 29 21.10 -26.48 -22.32
C GLY A 29 22.60 -26.49 -22.63
N ALA A 30 23.09 -27.57 -23.22
CA ALA A 30 24.45 -27.62 -23.76
C ALA A 30 24.55 -26.63 -24.93
N GLY A 31 25.58 -25.80 -24.94
CA GLY A 31 25.83 -24.87 -26.02
C GLY A 31 26.42 -25.56 -27.25
N ARG A 32 26.45 -24.87 -28.38
CA ARG A 32 26.96 -25.38 -29.67
C ARG A 32 28.46 -25.63 -29.66
N GLU A 33 29.20 -24.92 -28.84
CA GLU A 33 30.65 -25.04 -28.69
C GLU A 33 31.01 -25.67 -27.34
N LEU A 34 32.11 -26.40 -27.30
CA LEU A 34 32.63 -27.02 -26.08
C LEU A 34 32.89 -25.96 -25.00
N GLY A 35 32.24 -26.12 -23.84
CA GLY A 35 32.36 -25.20 -22.71
C GLY A 35 31.38 -24.06 -22.73
N THR A 36 30.46 -23.97 -23.70
CA THR A 36 29.37 -23.01 -23.75
C THR A 36 28.05 -23.59 -23.23
N THR A 37 27.16 -22.75 -22.82
CA THR A 37 25.83 -23.12 -22.34
C THR A 37 24.81 -22.18 -22.98
N ASP A 38 23.78 -22.72 -23.58
CA ASP A 38 22.67 -21.98 -24.14
C ASP A 38 21.62 -21.77 -23.07
N LEU A 39 21.11 -20.54 -22.96
CA LEU A 39 19.98 -20.19 -22.11
C LEU A 39 18.75 -20.00 -22.99
N THR A 40 17.78 -20.89 -22.85
CA THR A 40 16.45 -20.72 -23.44
C THR A 40 15.52 -20.08 -22.43
N LEU A 41 15.05 -18.87 -22.71
CA LEU A 41 14.06 -18.18 -21.90
C LEU A 41 12.67 -18.55 -22.42
N ARG A 42 11.85 -19.14 -21.56
CA ARG A 42 10.43 -19.38 -21.83
C ARG A 42 9.60 -18.36 -21.06
N VAL A 43 8.85 -17.55 -21.80
CA VAL A 43 7.96 -16.51 -21.27
C VAL A 43 6.52 -16.99 -21.50
N GLN A 44 5.74 -17.00 -20.42
CA GLN A 44 4.30 -17.30 -20.46
C GLN A 44 3.52 -16.08 -20.00
N ARG A 45 2.41 -15.79 -20.70
CA ARG A 45 1.43 -14.82 -20.22
C ARG A 45 0.57 -15.49 -19.15
N GLU A 46 0.39 -14.79 -18.04
CA GLU A 46 -0.55 -15.16 -16.99
C GLU A 46 -1.96 -14.62 -17.29
N LYS A 47 -2.90 -14.88 -16.39
CA LYS A 47 -4.25 -14.33 -16.52
C LYS A 47 -4.20 -12.81 -16.56
N ARG A 48 -4.80 -12.23 -17.59
CA ARG A 48 -4.87 -10.77 -17.74
C ARG A 48 -5.79 -10.13 -16.72
N VAL A 49 -6.84 -10.81 -16.33
CA VAL A 49 -7.85 -10.31 -15.38
C VAL A 49 -8.00 -11.29 -14.23
N GLY A 50 -7.85 -10.79 -13.02
CA GLY A 50 -8.17 -11.45 -11.77
C GLY A 50 -9.38 -10.77 -11.12
N LEU A 51 -10.34 -11.53 -10.66
CA LEU A 51 -11.50 -11.05 -9.91
C LEU A 51 -11.60 -11.84 -8.61
N ASP A 52 -11.64 -11.11 -7.50
CA ASP A 52 -11.84 -11.66 -6.17
C ASP A 52 -13.13 -11.07 -5.59
N VAL A 53 -13.99 -11.91 -5.05
CA VAL A 53 -15.22 -11.49 -4.37
C VAL A 53 -15.32 -12.27 -3.06
N SER A 54 -15.55 -11.55 -1.97
CA SER A 54 -15.78 -12.17 -0.67
C SER A 54 -16.90 -11.49 0.10
N VAL A 55 -17.51 -12.25 1.00
CA VAL A 55 -18.45 -11.74 2.00
C VAL A 55 -18.07 -12.36 3.33
N ASP A 56 -17.95 -11.53 4.33
CA ASP A 56 -17.60 -11.93 5.70
C ASP A 56 -18.42 -11.16 6.74
N ASN A 57 -18.33 -11.56 8.00
CA ASN A 57 -18.94 -10.91 9.16
C ASN A 57 -17.90 -10.34 10.13
N GLU A 58 -16.72 -9.99 9.63
CA GLU A 58 -15.63 -9.42 10.42
C GLU A 58 -15.69 -7.88 10.49
N GLY A 59 -16.83 -7.31 10.14
CA GLY A 59 -17.08 -5.87 10.24
C GLY A 59 -17.26 -5.41 11.67
N VAL A 60 -17.48 -4.10 11.83
CA VAL A 60 -17.66 -3.45 13.13
C VAL A 60 -19.12 -3.08 13.30
N GLY A 61 -19.71 -3.42 14.47
CA GLY A 61 -21.13 -3.23 14.74
C GLY A 61 -21.66 -1.79 14.68
N VAL A 62 -20.79 -0.78 14.52
CA VAL A 62 -21.20 0.62 14.36
C VAL A 62 -21.08 1.15 12.93
N SER A 63 -20.56 0.37 12.00
CA SER A 63 -20.40 0.74 10.57
C SER A 63 -20.71 -0.38 9.61
N GLY A 64 -21.36 -1.45 10.11
CA GLY A 64 -21.76 -2.63 9.37
C GLY A 64 -21.01 -3.89 9.79
N GLN A 65 -21.74 -4.84 10.39
CA GLN A 65 -21.22 -6.10 10.88
C GLN A 65 -20.77 -7.03 9.73
N TYR A 66 -21.47 -6.99 8.62
CA TYR A 66 -21.15 -7.76 7.42
C TYR A 66 -20.42 -6.90 6.41
N ARG A 67 -19.48 -7.51 5.67
CA ARG A 67 -18.74 -6.83 4.60
C ARG A 67 -18.83 -7.63 3.31
N SER A 68 -19.13 -6.95 2.22
CA SER A 68 -18.92 -7.47 0.87
C SER A 68 -17.72 -6.77 0.25
N GLN A 69 -16.82 -7.54 -0.34
CA GLN A 69 -15.58 -7.01 -0.93
C GLN A 69 -15.45 -7.49 -2.37
N VAL A 70 -14.90 -6.62 -3.21
CA VAL A 70 -14.57 -6.92 -4.59
C VAL A 70 -13.19 -6.38 -4.91
N GLY A 71 -12.35 -7.21 -5.54
CA GLY A 71 -11.04 -6.86 -6.08
C GLY A 71 -10.97 -7.22 -7.55
N LEU A 72 -10.54 -6.29 -8.39
CA LEU A 72 -10.26 -6.51 -9.80
C LEU A 72 -8.83 -6.13 -10.09
N THR A 73 -8.05 -7.07 -10.60
CA THR A 73 -6.68 -6.84 -11.06
C THR A 73 -6.63 -7.04 -12.58
N VAL A 74 -6.15 -6.04 -13.30
CA VAL A 74 -5.94 -6.12 -14.75
C VAL A 74 -4.46 -5.96 -15.03
N ASN A 75 -3.83 -7.03 -15.52
CA ASN A 75 -2.45 -7.05 -15.91
C ASN A 75 -2.30 -6.61 -17.37
N ASP A 76 -1.36 -5.73 -17.62
CA ASP A 76 -1.00 -5.23 -18.94
C ASP A 76 -2.20 -4.60 -19.71
N PRO A 77 -3.01 -3.72 -19.07
CA PRO A 77 -4.16 -3.12 -19.73
C PRO A 77 -3.79 -2.29 -20.96
N LEU A 78 -2.67 -1.57 -20.94
CA LEU A 78 -2.21 -0.72 -22.05
C LEU A 78 -1.10 -1.36 -22.91
N GLY A 79 -0.62 -2.56 -22.55
CA GLY A 79 0.49 -3.21 -23.26
C GLY A 79 1.88 -2.69 -22.87
N LEU A 80 1.99 -2.04 -21.72
CA LEU A 80 3.21 -1.42 -21.19
C LEU A 80 3.84 -2.21 -20.04
N ALA A 81 3.40 -3.44 -19.82
CA ALA A 81 3.69 -4.24 -18.62
C ALA A 81 3.20 -3.53 -17.34
N ASP A 82 2.09 -2.87 -17.46
CA ASP A 82 1.42 -2.08 -16.43
C ASP A 82 0.37 -2.92 -15.68
N GLN A 83 -0.10 -2.39 -14.55
CA GLN A 83 -1.13 -3.05 -13.75
C GLN A 83 -2.14 -2.03 -13.25
N LEU A 84 -3.42 -2.36 -13.39
CA LEU A 84 -4.53 -1.66 -12.77
C LEU A 84 -5.17 -2.54 -11.71
N GLN A 85 -5.32 -2.01 -10.52
CA GLN A 85 -6.04 -2.65 -9.41
C GLN A 85 -7.22 -1.77 -9.01
N LEU A 86 -8.40 -2.37 -8.94
CA LEU A 86 -9.60 -1.73 -8.40
C LEU A 86 -10.07 -2.53 -7.19
N SER A 87 -10.46 -1.84 -6.14
CA SER A 87 -10.96 -2.46 -4.92
C SER A 87 -12.20 -1.73 -4.42
N GLY A 88 -13.13 -2.50 -3.88
CA GLY A 88 -14.34 -1.97 -3.25
C GLY A 88 -14.74 -2.80 -2.06
N MET A 89 -15.29 -2.16 -1.04
CA MET A 89 -15.87 -2.82 0.12
C MET A 89 -17.14 -2.05 0.54
N TYR A 90 -18.15 -2.80 0.92
CA TYR A 90 -19.37 -2.26 1.50
C TYR A 90 -19.69 -3.00 2.79
N GLY A 91 -19.70 -2.26 3.90
CA GLY A 91 -20.10 -2.73 5.21
C GLY A 91 -21.58 -2.45 5.44
N PHE A 92 -22.33 -3.40 5.96
CA PHE A 92 -23.76 -3.30 6.19
C PHE A 92 -24.22 -4.17 7.36
N ASP A 93 -25.34 -3.82 7.95
CA ASP A 93 -26.07 -4.69 8.86
C ASP A 93 -27.47 -4.95 8.28
N PRO A 94 -27.85 -6.22 8.06
CA PRO A 94 -29.19 -6.57 7.57
C PRO A 94 -30.31 -6.18 8.56
N SER A 95 -30.01 -6.06 9.85
CA SER A 95 -30.94 -5.71 10.91
C SER A 95 -31.05 -4.20 11.15
N ASP A 96 -30.06 -3.41 10.77
CA ASP A 96 -30.02 -1.96 10.92
C ASP A 96 -29.43 -1.28 9.67
N SER A 97 -30.29 -0.67 8.88
CA SER A 97 -29.89 0.04 7.66
C SER A 97 -29.24 1.41 7.93
N SER A 98 -29.24 1.88 9.18
CA SER A 98 -28.60 3.15 9.57
C SER A 98 -27.07 3.05 9.60
N GLU A 99 -26.55 1.83 9.73
CA GLU A 99 -25.13 1.52 9.80
C GLU A 99 -24.60 1.07 8.45
N HIS A 100 -23.66 1.79 7.92
CA HIS A 100 -22.97 1.37 6.70
C HIS A 100 -21.62 2.04 6.53
N GLY A 101 -20.74 1.33 5.84
CA GLY A 101 -19.43 1.84 5.43
C GLY A 101 -19.15 1.47 3.98
N ALA A 102 -18.52 2.36 3.25
CA ALA A 102 -18.10 2.10 1.89
C ALA A 102 -16.62 2.48 1.72
N TYR A 103 -15.88 1.63 1.04
CA TYR A 103 -14.51 1.87 0.62
C TYR A 103 -14.40 1.62 -0.88
N GLY A 104 -13.66 2.48 -1.57
CA GLY A 104 -13.34 2.29 -2.98
C GLY A 104 -11.92 2.76 -3.26
N GLY A 105 -11.24 2.06 -4.15
CA GLY A 105 -9.88 2.40 -4.52
C GLY A 105 -9.51 1.98 -5.94
N ALA A 106 -8.59 2.75 -6.51
CA ALA A 106 -7.93 2.43 -7.76
C ALA A 106 -6.43 2.68 -7.60
N ALA A 107 -5.61 1.74 -8.08
CA ALA A 107 -4.17 1.88 -8.13
C ALA A 107 -3.68 1.44 -9.51
N TYR A 108 -2.78 2.23 -10.07
CA TYR A 108 -2.17 1.97 -11.37
C TYR A 108 -0.65 2.08 -11.24
N SER A 109 0.06 1.11 -11.78
CA SER A 109 1.52 1.11 -11.84
C SER A 109 2.00 0.80 -13.23
N VAL A 110 3.01 1.53 -13.69
CA VAL A 110 3.61 1.36 -15.02
C VAL A 110 5.12 1.52 -14.92
N PRO A 111 5.92 0.60 -15.54
CA PRO A 111 7.36 0.78 -15.66
C PRO A 111 7.66 1.92 -16.63
N ILE A 112 8.64 2.80 -16.27
CA ILE A 112 8.91 4.01 -17.05
C ILE A 112 10.32 4.03 -17.65
N PHE A 113 11.37 4.16 -16.85
CA PHE A 113 12.75 4.31 -17.36
C PHE A 113 13.47 2.99 -17.52
N SER A 114 13.17 2.03 -16.67
CA SER A 114 13.71 0.67 -16.70
C SER A 114 12.68 -0.32 -16.16
N PRO A 115 12.93 -1.63 -16.33
CA PRO A 115 12.09 -2.68 -15.75
C PRO A 115 11.98 -2.66 -14.22
N ARG A 116 12.65 -1.75 -13.55
CA ARG A 116 12.72 -1.62 -12.10
C ARG A 116 12.26 -0.27 -11.58
N ASP A 117 11.88 0.61 -12.48
CA ASP A 117 11.45 1.98 -12.20
C ASP A 117 9.97 2.11 -12.51
N PHE A 118 9.14 2.32 -11.50
CA PHE A 118 7.69 2.37 -11.64
C PHE A 118 7.17 3.76 -11.31
N LEU A 119 6.28 4.26 -12.15
CA LEU A 119 5.36 5.34 -11.80
C LEU A 119 4.10 4.70 -11.21
N GLU A 120 3.68 5.20 -10.06
CA GLU A 120 2.53 4.72 -9.32
C GLU A 120 1.53 5.84 -9.13
N LEU A 121 0.27 5.57 -9.38
CA LEU A 121 -0.84 6.49 -9.17
C LEU A 121 -1.92 5.75 -8.42
N SER A 122 -2.37 6.31 -7.31
CA SER A 122 -3.46 5.71 -6.56
C SER A 122 -4.47 6.73 -6.06
N TYR A 123 -5.71 6.28 -5.90
CA TYR A 123 -6.77 7.03 -5.24
C TYR A 123 -7.63 6.08 -4.43
N PHE A 124 -7.79 6.39 -3.16
CA PHE A 124 -8.61 5.65 -2.23
C PHE A 124 -9.59 6.57 -1.52
N THR A 125 -10.79 6.10 -1.28
CA THR A 125 -11.79 6.82 -0.51
C THR A 125 -12.56 5.86 0.37
N ASN A 126 -12.89 6.29 1.58
CA ASN A 126 -13.81 5.60 2.46
C ASN A 126 -14.85 6.59 3.00
N ALA A 127 -16.02 6.09 3.26
CA ALA A 127 -17.07 6.83 3.93
C ALA A 127 -17.80 5.88 4.87
N TYR A 128 -18.23 6.39 6.02
CA TYR A 128 -19.00 5.60 6.97
C TYR A 128 -20.06 6.47 7.65
N VAL A 129 -21.15 5.81 8.01
CA VAL A 129 -22.21 6.36 8.86
C VAL A 129 -22.24 5.49 10.12
N VAL A 130 -22.18 6.13 11.27
CA VAL A 130 -22.22 5.44 12.55
C VAL A 130 -23.68 5.26 12.95
N GLY A 131 -24.09 4.00 13.10
CA GLY A 131 -25.40 3.59 13.59
C GLY A 131 -25.33 2.91 14.97
N GLY A 132 -26.37 2.21 15.37
CA GLY A 132 -26.43 1.45 16.64
C GLY A 132 -26.27 2.29 17.92
N LEU A 133 -26.30 3.62 17.79
CA LEU A 133 -26.11 4.55 18.89
C LEU A 133 -27.41 4.72 19.70
N ALA A 134 -27.29 5.16 20.95
CA ALA A 134 -28.43 5.58 21.72
C ALA A 134 -29.26 6.66 20.98
N ALA A 135 -30.58 6.68 21.19
CA ALA A 135 -31.51 7.50 20.42
C ALA A 135 -31.09 8.98 20.33
N ASP A 136 -30.50 9.52 21.37
CA ASP A 136 -30.01 10.92 21.42
C ASP A 136 -28.85 11.17 20.47
N LEU A 137 -27.99 10.17 20.25
CA LEU A 137 -26.83 10.23 19.35
C LEU A 137 -27.21 9.87 17.91
N GLN A 138 -28.24 9.03 17.69
CA GLN A 138 -28.79 8.77 16.36
C GLN A 138 -29.32 10.03 15.67
N LEU A 139 -29.90 10.98 16.44
CA LEU A 139 -30.33 12.27 15.93
C LEU A 139 -29.21 13.11 15.33
N THR A 140 -27.94 12.84 15.70
CA THR A 140 -26.78 13.57 15.19
C THR A 140 -26.25 13.02 13.86
N SER A 141 -26.61 11.78 13.49
CA SER A 141 -26.17 11.09 12.26
C SER A 141 -24.69 11.30 11.95
N PRO A 142 -23.78 10.86 12.82
CA PRO A 142 -22.35 11.12 12.64
C PRO A 142 -21.82 10.36 11.41
N LYS A 143 -21.07 11.09 10.56
CA LYS A 143 -20.53 10.59 9.30
C LYS A 143 -19.06 10.97 9.18
N GLY A 144 -18.26 10.04 8.70
CA GLY A 144 -16.89 10.30 8.34
C GLY A 144 -16.62 9.97 6.88
N LYS A 145 -15.73 10.74 6.26
CA LYS A 145 -15.23 10.47 4.91
C LYS A 145 -13.73 10.78 4.89
N ALA A 146 -12.95 9.88 4.32
CA ALA A 146 -11.54 10.14 4.03
C ALA A 146 -11.22 9.76 2.59
N SER A 147 -10.28 10.49 1.99
CA SER A 147 -9.74 10.19 0.66
C SER A 147 -8.27 10.52 0.61
N THR A 148 -7.53 9.72 -0.16
CA THR A 148 -6.10 9.91 -0.41
C THR A 148 -5.85 9.71 -1.89
N GLY A 149 -5.23 10.69 -2.54
CA GLY A 149 -4.65 10.56 -3.87
C GLY A 149 -3.13 10.60 -3.76
N GLU A 150 -2.46 9.70 -4.45
CA GLU A 150 -1.00 9.56 -4.42
C GLU A 150 -0.43 9.52 -5.82
N LEU A 151 0.69 10.21 -6.01
CA LEU A 151 1.56 10.07 -7.17
C LEU A 151 2.95 9.68 -6.67
N GLY A 152 3.40 8.49 -7.04
CA GLY A 152 4.64 7.88 -6.57
C GLY A 152 5.60 7.47 -7.68
N TYR A 153 6.86 7.39 -7.31
CA TYR A 153 7.93 6.73 -8.07
C TYR A 153 8.57 5.69 -7.18
N ARG A 154 8.76 4.49 -7.70
CA ARG A 154 9.43 3.39 -6.99
C ARG A 154 10.56 2.81 -7.84
N HIS A 155 11.72 2.64 -7.21
CA HIS A 155 12.85 1.93 -7.77
C HIS A 155 13.07 0.60 -7.04
N ASP A 156 13.01 -0.50 -7.77
CA ASP A 156 13.34 -1.83 -7.26
C ASP A 156 14.82 -2.14 -7.53
N PHE A 157 15.59 -2.34 -6.47
CA PHE A 157 16.97 -2.80 -6.60
C PHE A 157 16.99 -4.22 -7.21
N ALA A 158 18.12 -4.57 -7.84
CA ALA A 158 18.26 -5.88 -8.48
C ALA A 158 17.92 -7.02 -7.51
N PRO A 159 16.83 -7.77 -7.76
CA PRO A 159 16.40 -8.82 -6.85
C PRO A 159 17.37 -9.99 -6.83
N SER A 160 17.41 -10.67 -5.71
CA SER A 160 18.13 -11.93 -5.53
C SER A 160 17.16 -13.02 -5.06
N ARG A 161 17.59 -14.29 -5.09
CA ARG A 161 16.78 -15.38 -4.50
C ARG A 161 16.60 -15.26 -2.98
N LEU A 162 17.46 -14.49 -2.33
CA LEU A 162 17.49 -14.36 -0.89
C LEU A 162 16.91 -13.03 -0.39
N GLY A 163 16.46 -12.17 -1.28
CA GLY A 163 15.85 -10.92 -0.85
C GLY A 163 15.75 -9.88 -1.94
N SER A 164 15.01 -8.83 -1.64
CA SER A 164 14.81 -7.66 -2.48
C SER A 164 14.84 -6.39 -1.63
N ALA A 165 15.07 -5.28 -2.28
CA ALA A 165 14.94 -3.96 -1.69
C ALA A 165 14.30 -3.01 -2.69
N SER A 166 13.60 -1.99 -2.21
CA SER A 166 13.06 -0.91 -3.02
C SER A 166 13.13 0.41 -2.26
N ILE A 167 13.19 1.49 -3.02
CA ILE A 167 13.02 2.85 -2.50
C ILE A 167 11.88 3.50 -3.27
N GLY A 168 10.99 4.16 -2.55
CA GLY A 168 9.87 4.93 -3.09
C GLY A 168 9.98 6.39 -2.73
N LEU A 169 9.44 7.26 -3.57
CA LEU A 169 9.19 8.66 -3.32
C LEU A 169 7.77 8.95 -3.78
N ALA A 170 6.93 9.49 -2.93
CA ALA A 170 5.56 9.82 -3.32
C ALA A 170 5.10 11.16 -2.74
N PHE A 171 4.08 11.71 -3.38
CA PHE A 171 3.37 12.90 -2.96
C PHE A 171 1.89 12.58 -2.82
N ASP A 172 1.33 12.90 -1.64
CA ASP A 172 -0.06 12.62 -1.30
C ASP A 172 -0.87 13.89 -1.13
N LEU A 173 -2.13 13.78 -1.53
CA LEU A 173 -3.20 14.69 -1.16
C LEU A 173 -4.21 13.90 -0.33
N LYS A 174 -4.31 14.24 0.95
CA LYS A 174 -5.16 13.56 1.93
C LYS A 174 -6.25 14.51 2.40
N ARG A 175 -7.48 14.02 2.48
CA ARG A 175 -8.61 14.73 3.06
C ARG A 175 -9.39 13.83 3.98
N ALA A 176 -9.66 14.29 5.18
CA ALA A 176 -10.59 13.66 6.10
C ALA A 176 -11.63 14.68 6.58
N THR A 177 -12.88 14.25 6.63
CA THR A 177 -13.99 15.08 7.10
C THR A 177 -14.85 14.32 8.09
N PHE A 178 -15.37 15.01 9.06
CA PHE A 178 -16.36 14.49 10.00
C PHE A 178 -17.53 15.46 10.13
N SER A 179 -18.72 14.93 10.03
CA SER A 179 -19.97 15.71 10.05
C SER A 179 -20.94 15.12 11.06
N ALA A 180 -21.69 15.99 11.72
CA ALA A 180 -22.83 15.62 12.57
C ALA A 180 -23.92 16.68 12.43
N ASN A 181 -25.17 16.30 12.60
CA ASN A 181 -26.34 17.21 12.41
C ASN A 181 -26.38 17.92 11.05
N GLY A 182 -25.86 17.26 10.00
CA GLY A 182 -25.79 17.84 8.66
C GLY A 182 -24.72 18.93 8.47
N SER A 183 -23.93 19.23 9.49
CA SER A 183 -22.83 20.20 9.44
C SER A 183 -21.48 19.51 9.52
N GLU A 184 -20.51 19.98 8.73
CA GLU A 184 -19.13 19.53 8.80
C GLU A 184 -18.47 20.18 10.02
N LEU A 185 -18.01 19.36 10.96
CA LEU A 185 -17.39 19.80 12.21
C LEU A 185 -15.87 19.89 12.08
N PHE A 186 -15.27 18.88 11.44
CA PHE A 186 -13.82 18.79 11.26
C PHE A 186 -13.49 18.54 9.80
N ARG A 187 -12.40 19.18 9.37
CA ARG A 187 -11.78 18.93 8.07
C ARG A 187 -10.26 18.98 8.20
N ASP A 188 -9.63 17.90 7.79
CA ASP A 188 -8.19 17.78 7.73
C ASP A 188 -7.78 17.59 6.26
N ASP A 189 -7.21 18.62 5.67
CA ASP A 189 -6.60 18.57 4.35
C ASP A 189 -5.08 18.57 4.52
N LEU A 190 -4.39 17.58 3.96
CA LEU A 190 -2.95 17.46 4.04
C LEU A 190 -2.35 17.24 2.66
N SER A 191 -1.25 17.92 2.39
CA SER A 191 -0.33 17.63 1.28
C SER A 191 0.97 17.15 1.89
N THR A 192 1.39 15.94 1.55
CA THR A 192 2.59 15.33 2.14
C THR A 192 3.50 14.77 1.05
N ALA A 193 4.80 14.72 1.32
CA ALA A 193 5.73 13.93 0.54
C ALA A 193 6.40 12.91 1.46
N HIS A 194 6.60 11.71 0.97
CA HIS A 194 7.26 10.67 1.74
C HIS A 194 8.30 9.90 0.93
N VAL A 195 9.28 9.40 1.65
CA VAL A 195 10.31 8.49 1.13
C VAL A 195 10.22 7.20 1.92
N ASP A 196 10.05 6.08 1.21
CA ASP A 196 9.96 4.75 1.78
C ASP A 196 11.13 3.88 1.35
N PHE A 197 11.68 3.13 2.28
CA PHE A 197 12.64 2.09 2.01
C PHE A 197 12.10 0.76 2.52
N ASN A 198 11.99 -0.20 1.61
CA ASN A 198 11.57 -1.57 1.90
C ASN A 198 12.74 -2.51 1.67
N TRP A 199 12.98 -3.40 2.61
CA TRP A 199 13.99 -4.44 2.48
C TRP A 199 13.47 -5.74 3.09
N ASN A 200 13.64 -6.82 2.33
CA ASN A 200 13.35 -8.16 2.82
C ASN A 200 14.52 -9.10 2.51
N ARG A 201 14.73 -10.08 3.37
CA ARG A 201 15.82 -11.03 3.25
C ARG A 201 15.45 -12.38 3.86
N ILE A 202 15.82 -13.44 3.14
CA ILE A 202 15.85 -14.81 3.68
C ILE A 202 17.25 -15.06 4.23
N ASP A 203 17.34 -15.22 5.54
CA ASP A 203 18.58 -15.54 6.24
C ASP A 203 18.74 -17.07 6.30
N THR A 204 19.49 -17.62 5.35
CA THR A 204 19.74 -19.07 5.29
C THR A 204 20.67 -19.57 6.38
N ARG A 205 21.49 -18.69 6.99
CA ARG A 205 22.44 -19.05 8.05
C ARG A 205 21.73 -19.32 9.37
N PHE A 206 20.82 -18.44 9.76
CA PHE A 206 20.06 -18.54 11.00
C PHE A 206 18.61 -18.98 10.79
N ARG A 207 18.23 -19.37 9.57
CA ARG A 207 16.88 -19.83 9.21
C ARG A 207 15.79 -18.82 9.57
N GLY A 208 15.96 -17.61 9.12
CA GLY A 208 15.01 -16.52 9.39
C GLY A 208 14.57 -15.80 8.13
N ILE A 209 13.51 -15.02 8.26
CA ILE A 209 13.05 -14.06 7.26
C ILE A 209 13.00 -12.70 7.94
N ASP A 210 13.70 -11.74 7.37
CA ASP A 210 13.78 -10.37 7.86
C ASP A 210 12.98 -9.46 6.92
N GLN A 211 12.20 -8.53 7.49
CA GLN A 211 11.52 -7.44 6.77
C GLN A 211 11.80 -6.14 7.50
N LEU A 212 12.21 -5.12 6.77
CA LEU A 212 12.43 -3.77 7.26
C LEU A 212 11.65 -2.79 6.39
N LEU A 213 10.85 -1.96 7.02
CA LEU A 213 10.22 -0.79 6.42
C LEU A 213 10.70 0.45 7.18
N LEU A 214 11.20 1.42 6.44
CA LEU A 214 11.51 2.75 6.92
C LEU A 214 10.70 3.73 6.09
N SER A 215 10.08 4.70 6.73
CA SER A 215 9.37 5.78 6.05
C SER A 215 9.69 7.10 6.73
N TYR A 216 9.89 8.13 5.91
CA TYR A 216 9.95 9.51 6.35
C TYR A 216 8.95 10.32 5.56
N GLU A 217 8.06 11.00 6.25
CA GLU A 217 6.98 11.82 5.69
C GLU A 217 7.13 13.27 6.17
N HIS A 218 7.02 14.19 5.22
CA HIS A 218 6.98 15.64 5.47
C HIS A 218 5.64 16.19 5.02
N GLY A 219 4.93 16.85 5.91
CA GLY A 219 3.70 17.59 5.62
C GLY A 219 4.01 19.04 5.26
N PHE A 220 3.29 19.56 4.27
CA PHE A 220 3.45 20.93 3.77
C PHE A 220 2.28 21.80 4.22
N LYS A 221 2.61 22.88 4.92
CA LYS A 221 1.61 23.89 5.31
C LYS A 221 1.09 24.66 4.11
N SER A 222 -0.23 24.77 3.99
CA SER A 222 -0.94 25.58 2.97
C SER A 222 -0.66 25.20 1.50
N LEU A 223 0.08 24.12 1.24
CA LEU A 223 0.34 23.66 -0.13
C LEU A 223 -0.89 22.92 -0.66
N LEU A 224 -1.37 23.29 -1.85
CA LEU A 224 -2.50 22.64 -2.55
C LEU A 224 -3.76 22.44 -1.66
N GLY A 225 -3.99 23.37 -0.75
CA GLY A 225 -5.13 23.32 0.15
C GLY A 225 -4.89 22.62 1.49
N SER A 226 -3.64 22.22 1.78
CA SER A 226 -3.25 21.68 3.09
C SER A 226 -3.53 22.68 4.22
N LEU A 227 -3.76 22.17 5.42
CA LEU A 227 -3.97 22.97 6.63
C LEU A 227 -2.88 24.03 6.80
N GLY A 228 -3.33 25.26 7.12
CA GLY A 228 -2.48 26.37 7.52
C GLY A 228 -2.14 26.32 9.00
N ASP A 229 -2.02 27.53 9.60
CA ASP A 229 -1.94 27.68 11.05
C ASP A 229 -3.26 27.26 11.68
N TYR A 230 -3.19 26.66 12.88
CA TYR A 230 -4.37 26.30 13.62
C TYR A 230 -5.20 27.55 13.97
N ASP A 231 -6.44 27.58 13.53
CA ASP A 231 -7.41 28.63 13.85
C ASP A 231 -8.60 28.02 14.63
N PRO A 232 -8.73 28.30 15.93
CA PRO A 232 -9.83 27.79 16.73
C PRO A 232 -11.19 28.38 16.35
N ALA A 233 -11.22 29.47 15.59
CA ALA A 233 -12.45 30.13 15.13
C ALA A 233 -12.89 29.63 13.74
N ALA A 234 -12.07 28.89 13.06
CA ALA A 234 -12.40 28.31 11.74
C ALA A 234 -13.56 27.32 11.87
N THR A 235 -14.43 27.29 10.87
CA THR A 235 -15.50 26.28 10.76
C THR A 235 -15.60 25.81 9.31
N PRO A 236 -15.32 24.54 9.02
CA PRO A 236 -14.82 23.51 9.92
C PRO A 236 -13.36 23.78 10.38
N HIS A 237 -12.98 23.28 11.53
CA HIS A 237 -11.61 23.36 12.06
C HIS A 237 -10.91 22.00 11.95
N ALA A 238 -9.58 21.97 12.18
CA ALA A 238 -8.82 20.73 12.24
C ALA A 238 -9.36 19.80 13.35
N SER A 239 -9.32 18.51 13.14
CA SER A 239 -9.81 17.49 14.08
C SER A 239 -9.05 17.49 15.40
N ARG A 240 -7.82 17.95 15.40
CA ARG A 240 -6.94 18.01 16.57
C ARG A 240 -6.49 19.42 16.87
N LEU A 241 -6.56 19.79 18.15
CA LEU A 241 -6.11 21.08 18.65
C LEU A 241 -4.61 21.30 18.36
N GLY A 242 -4.30 22.44 17.74
CA GLY A 242 -2.93 22.83 17.42
C GLY A 242 -2.29 22.11 16.22
N ALA A 243 -3.02 21.23 15.55
CA ALA A 243 -2.49 20.57 14.36
C ALA A 243 -2.44 21.52 13.16
N THR A 244 -1.39 21.39 12.38
CA THR A 244 -1.14 22.12 11.12
C THR A 244 -0.80 21.14 10.02
N GLY A 245 -0.71 21.63 8.78
CA GLY A 245 -0.22 20.81 7.65
C GLY A 245 1.29 20.56 7.67
N GLU A 246 2.04 21.25 8.53
CA GLU A 246 3.48 21.12 8.63
C GLU A 246 3.88 20.16 9.76
N PHE A 247 4.53 19.07 9.39
CA PHE A 247 5.06 18.09 10.34
C PHE A 247 6.15 17.25 9.68
N ASN A 248 6.95 16.60 10.52
CA ASN A 248 7.85 15.55 10.09
C ASN A 248 7.52 14.28 10.85
N LYS A 249 7.43 13.15 10.15
CA LYS A 249 7.13 11.85 10.73
C LYS A 249 8.09 10.80 10.23
N GLY A 250 8.78 10.14 11.15
CA GLY A 250 9.58 8.96 10.90
C GLY A 250 8.87 7.71 11.39
N THR A 251 8.84 6.64 10.58
CA THR A 251 8.34 5.33 10.98
C THR A 251 9.36 4.24 10.71
N LEU A 252 9.46 3.30 11.63
CA LEU A 252 10.27 2.09 11.52
C LEU A 252 9.37 0.90 11.81
N SER A 253 9.41 -0.11 10.94
CA SER A 253 8.85 -1.43 11.21
C SER A 253 9.89 -2.49 10.88
N LEU A 254 10.24 -3.30 11.86
CA LEU A 254 11.16 -4.43 11.73
C LEU A 254 10.43 -5.70 12.14
N GLN A 255 10.43 -6.67 11.26
CA GLN A 255 9.84 -7.98 11.51
C GLN A 255 10.87 -9.07 11.22
N ARG A 256 10.97 -10.05 12.13
CA ARG A 256 11.78 -11.24 11.93
C ARG A 256 11.00 -12.49 12.31
N LEU A 257 10.84 -13.38 11.34
CA LEU A 257 10.39 -14.75 11.59
C LEU A 257 11.64 -15.63 11.73
N GLN A 258 11.89 -16.15 12.94
CA GLN A 258 13.06 -16.98 13.27
C GLN A 258 12.61 -18.41 13.51
N GLN A 259 13.13 -19.35 12.75
CA GLN A 259 12.97 -20.76 13.05
C GLN A 259 13.93 -21.16 14.19
N ILE A 260 13.37 -21.59 15.30
CA ILE A 260 14.13 -22.04 16.49
C ILE A 260 14.41 -23.54 16.40
N THR A 261 13.36 -24.32 16.12
CA THR A 261 13.46 -25.76 15.87
C THR A 261 12.70 -26.13 14.58
N SER A 262 12.66 -27.40 14.21
CA SER A 262 11.83 -27.86 13.09
C SER A 262 10.34 -27.54 13.25
N ASN A 263 9.84 -27.45 14.50
CA ASN A 263 8.43 -27.31 14.81
C ASN A 263 8.08 -26.00 15.53
N VAL A 264 9.08 -25.18 15.87
CA VAL A 264 8.88 -23.92 16.60
C VAL A 264 9.51 -22.77 15.84
N SER A 265 8.71 -21.74 15.62
CA SER A 265 9.16 -20.46 15.06
C SER A 265 8.79 -19.33 16.00
N LEU A 266 9.63 -18.32 16.07
CA LEU A 266 9.43 -17.09 16.82
C LEU A 266 9.24 -15.93 15.84
N LEU A 267 8.16 -15.17 16.00
CA LEU A 267 7.94 -13.93 15.31
C LEU A 267 8.28 -12.76 16.24
N LEU A 268 9.25 -11.95 15.83
CA LEU A 268 9.59 -10.69 16.47
C LEU A 268 9.08 -9.56 15.57
N HIS A 269 8.38 -8.60 16.17
CA HIS A 269 7.93 -7.39 15.50
C HIS A 269 8.24 -6.18 16.38
N VAL A 270 8.96 -5.21 15.84
CA VAL A 270 9.27 -3.94 16.47
C VAL A 270 8.74 -2.83 15.57
N GLN A 271 7.95 -1.94 16.13
CA GLN A 271 7.44 -0.77 15.43
C GLN A 271 7.69 0.47 16.26
N GLY A 272 8.13 1.54 15.61
CA GLY A 272 8.35 2.86 16.20
C GLY A 272 7.87 3.95 15.27
N GLN A 273 7.37 5.04 15.87
CA GLN A 273 7.01 6.26 15.18
C GLN A 273 7.43 7.45 16.02
N GLU A 274 7.96 8.45 15.34
CA GLU A 274 8.30 9.75 15.94
C GLU A 274 7.74 10.87 15.04
N THR A 275 7.24 11.94 15.65
CA THR A 275 6.70 13.09 14.94
C THR A 275 7.19 14.38 15.59
N SER A 276 7.45 15.43 14.78
CA SER A 276 7.86 16.75 15.28
C SER A 276 6.69 17.53 15.88
N ASP A 277 5.48 17.30 15.35
CA ASP A 277 4.28 18.10 15.64
C ASP A 277 3.04 17.21 15.83
N PRO A 278 1.96 17.73 16.41
CA PRO A 278 0.69 17.02 16.51
C PRO A 278 0.13 16.67 15.14
N LEU A 279 -0.06 15.39 14.87
CA LEU A 279 -0.71 14.92 13.64
C LEU A 279 -2.24 14.98 13.75
N VAL A 280 -2.92 15.25 12.64
CA VAL A 280 -4.37 15.09 12.48
C VAL A 280 -4.77 13.67 12.14
#